data_dce318d2071899a4ffda86aea5d18478
#
_entry.id   dce318d2071899a4ffda86aea5d18478
#
_cell.length_a   1.000
_cell.length_b   1.000
_cell.length_c   1.000
_cell.angle_alpha   90.00
_cell.angle_beta   90.00
_cell.angle_gamma   90.00
#
_symmetry.space_group_name_H-M   'P 1'
#
loop_
_entity.id
_entity.type
_entity.pdbx_description
1 polymer ?
#
loop_
_entity_poly.entity_id
_entity_poly.type
_entity_poly.pdbx_seq_one_letter_code
_entity_poly.pdbx_strand_id
1 'polypeptide(L)'
;MRKRIWKRLGWSITASEDKKKCLVWLFFFFVLQLILQYYYPMTSDDLYFRYGVEISNKNDLFNYVLHFGNGRYLGNSSVLILVRCHWLRALSKAVIMTAIYGELIYLLDLKNELQTAFAGILMLLPSVKMYAQVYVWTAGFQNYIVPIFLYLTAILCWKKCKEAKENGRKILLGAMIFLTAAPAQLFSENCTLFFAIASVGIGAVEVWKNKKIRKSTIILVVGSILGAGIMTAGPMLLKGDMGGQSNYRKVPRTLEAVFETIYQNGALAGRYLLGCTGLWSIMAILDCISLERLHQDKNRVWTQLRVVAGCGLAGFSVIHLIAMDEIVRPDLPKVYFFLFLVEMGYMIGHSWNYFKIGKGDAAILTGAGIFTVLPLLVVTPVSARVFYLTWFIWLMAVLKSISVEGLKRSLVAIRMLMLGMSAGLIIIALECCRYGQNDLCESVDA
;
A
#
# COMPACT_ATOMS: atom_id res chain seq x y z
N MET A 1 5.26 10.91 37.42
CA MET A 1 4.07 10.72 36.59
C MET A 1 4.39 10.27 35.16
N ARG A 2 5.27 10.92 34.39
CA ARG A 2 5.69 10.52 33.03
C ARG A 2 6.14 9.05 32.88
N LYS A 3 7.03 8.54 33.75
CA LYS A 3 7.50 7.13 33.71
C LYS A 3 6.39 6.08 33.85
N ARG A 4 5.28 6.39 34.57
CA ARG A 4 4.14 5.49 34.72
C ARG A 4 3.26 5.38 33.46
N ILE A 5 3.12 6.45 32.68
CA ILE A 5 2.35 6.48 31.44
C ILE A 5 3.03 5.62 30.37
N TRP A 6 4.34 5.77 30.20
CA TRP A 6 5.13 4.98 29.22
C TRP A 6 5.18 3.49 29.58
N LYS A 7 5.28 3.17 30.88
CA LYS A 7 5.21 1.78 31.35
C LYS A 7 3.82 1.15 31.13
N ARG A 8 2.73 1.95 31.21
CA ARG A 8 1.36 1.49 30.90
C ARG A 8 1.15 1.24 29.42
N LEU A 9 1.84 1.93 28.54
CA LEU A 9 1.81 1.69 27.10
C LEU A 9 2.65 0.47 26.67
N GLY A 10 3.31 -0.22 27.59
CA GLY A 10 4.13 -1.39 27.32
C GLY A 10 5.49 -1.06 26.70
N TRP A 11 5.90 0.22 26.74
CA TRP A 11 7.22 0.67 26.34
C TRP A 11 8.14 0.65 27.57
N SER A 12 8.75 -0.50 27.85
CA SER A 12 9.83 -0.53 28.85
C SER A 12 11.05 0.17 28.26
N ILE A 13 11.54 1.19 28.92
CA ILE A 13 12.67 2.04 28.48
C ILE A 13 14.03 1.31 28.55
N THR A 14 14.07 0.08 29.06
CA THR A 14 15.23 -0.81 28.89
C THR A 14 15.15 -1.43 27.48
N ALA A 15 15.31 -0.59 26.47
CA ALA A 15 15.35 -1.06 25.11
C ALA A 15 16.68 -1.80 24.88
N SER A 16 16.61 -3.03 24.40
CA SER A 16 17.76 -3.72 23.83
C SER A 16 18.42 -2.80 22.79
N GLU A 17 19.70 -2.98 22.53
CA GLU A 17 20.45 -2.16 21.58
C GLU A 17 19.76 -2.10 20.21
N ASP A 18 19.12 -3.19 19.79
CA ASP A 18 18.32 -3.27 18.55
C ASP A 18 17.12 -2.31 18.54
N LYS A 19 16.45 -2.11 19.66
CA LYS A 19 15.32 -1.15 19.73
C LYS A 19 15.79 0.29 19.59
N LYS A 20 16.96 0.63 20.12
CA LYS A 20 17.56 1.96 19.93
C LYS A 20 17.89 2.19 18.47
N LYS A 21 18.48 1.21 17.80
CA LYS A 21 18.79 1.27 16.36
C LYS A 21 17.52 1.42 15.51
N CYS A 22 16.45 0.68 15.82
CA CYS A 22 15.16 0.85 15.12
C CYS A 22 14.60 2.28 15.30
N LEU A 23 14.72 2.89 16.49
CA LEU A 23 14.30 4.28 16.70
C LEU A 23 15.14 5.28 15.90
N VAL A 24 16.43 5.04 15.75
CA VAL A 24 17.30 5.85 14.89
C VAL A 24 16.84 5.78 13.44
N TRP A 25 16.53 4.59 12.91
CA TRP A 25 16.01 4.44 11.57
C TRP A 25 14.65 5.12 11.36
N LEU A 26 13.74 5.03 12.34
CA LEU A 26 12.47 5.75 12.32
C LEU A 26 12.68 7.28 12.30
N PHE A 27 13.62 7.78 13.06
CA PHE A 27 13.96 9.21 13.08
C PHE A 27 14.55 9.67 11.74
N PHE A 28 15.52 8.94 11.18
CA PHE A 28 16.06 9.23 9.85
C PHE A 28 14.98 9.18 8.76
N PHE A 29 14.12 8.19 8.80
CA PHE A 29 13.00 8.09 7.86
C PHE A 29 12.06 9.28 7.98
N PHE A 30 11.73 9.70 9.20
CA PHE A 30 10.90 10.88 9.44
C PHE A 30 11.53 12.15 8.87
N VAL A 31 12.81 12.39 9.15
CA VAL A 31 13.52 13.56 8.62
C VAL A 31 13.57 13.54 7.10
N LEU A 32 13.89 12.39 6.49
CA LEU A 32 13.87 12.23 5.04
C LEU A 32 12.49 12.52 4.47
N GLN A 33 11.43 11.94 5.06
CA GLN A 33 10.06 12.20 4.61
C GLN A 33 9.67 13.66 4.76
N LEU A 34 10.03 14.31 5.86
CA LEU A 34 9.73 15.72 6.09
C LEU A 34 10.37 16.62 5.02
N ILE A 35 11.64 16.35 4.68
CA ILE A 35 12.35 17.07 3.63
C ILE A 35 11.66 16.83 2.27
N LEU A 36 11.44 15.59 1.88
CA LEU A 36 10.81 15.25 0.59
C LEU A 36 9.41 15.89 0.48
N GLN A 37 8.57 15.71 1.50
CA GLN A 37 7.20 16.24 1.49
C GLN A 37 7.12 17.76 1.53
N TYR A 38 8.13 18.42 2.08
CA TYR A 38 8.24 19.87 2.05
C TYR A 38 8.49 20.40 0.64
N TYR A 39 9.37 19.75 -0.11
CA TYR A 39 9.73 20.19 -1.47
C TYR A 39 8.77 19.70 -2.56
N TYR A 40 7.91 18.70 -2.29
CA TYR A 40 6.97 18.25 -3.31
C TYR A 40 5.95 19.33 -3.68
N PRO A 41 5.77 19.58 -4.99
CA PRO A 41 4.80 20.54 -5.50
C PRO A 41 3.37 20.07 -5.24
N MET A 42 2.43 21.00 -5.38
CA MET A 42 1.02 20.67 -5.55
C MET A 42 0.75 20.43 -7.04
N THR A 43 -0.03 19.41 -7.34
CA THR A 43 -0.30 18.99 -8.72
C THR A 43 -1.77 18.64 -8.90
N SER A 44 -2.28 18.73 -10.14
CA SER A 44 -3.63 18.25 -10.50
C SER A 44 -4.72 18.76 -9.55
N ASP A 45 -5.50 17.86 -8.97
CA ASP A 45 -6.61 18.18 -8.06
C ASP A 45 -6.20 19.02 -6.84
N ASP A 46 -4.92 18.95 -6.39
CA ASP A 46 -4.44 19.77 -5.28
C ASP A 46 -4.60 21.28 -5.59
N LEU A 47 -4.32 21.66 -6.84
CA LEU A 47 -4.47 23.05 -7.30
C LEU A 47 -5.95 23.44 -7.38
N TYR A 48 -6.79 22.53 -7.90
CA TYR A 48 -8.24 22.73 -7.93
C TYR A 48 -8.80 22.88 -6.50
N PHE A 49 -8.44 22.00 -5.57
CA PHE A 49 -8.89 22.08 -4.19
C PHE A 49 -8.38 23.33 -3.47
N ARG A 50 -7.24 23.87 -3.87
CA ARG A 50 -6.67 25.08 -3.27
C ARG A 50 -7.29 26.35 -3.80
N TYR A 51 -7.44 26.47 -5.11
CA TYR A 51 -7.79 27.72 -5.79
C TYR A 51 -9.19 27.70 -6.40
N GLY A 52 -9.70 26.55 -6.81
CA GLY A 52 -11.01 26.41 -7.45
C GLY A 52 -12.16 26.16 -6.47
N VAL A 53 -11.88 25.84 -5.21
CA VAL A 53 -12.91 25.62 -4.19
C VAL A 53 -12.84 26.73 -3.15
N GLU A 54 -13.83 27.62 -3.17
CA GLU A 54 -13.97 28.67 -2.15
C GLU A 54 -14.58 28.07 -0.88
N ILE A 55 -13.87 28.20 0.23
CA ILE A 55 -14.34 27.82 1.56
C ILE A 55 -14.16 29.02 2.48
N SER A 56 -15.25 29.76 2.68
CA SER A 56 -15.26 30.95 3.53
C SER A 56 -15.55 30.60 5.00
N ASN A 57 -16.25 29.47 5.25
CA ASN A 57 -16.63 29.07 6.59
C ASN A 57 -16.77 27.52 6.71
N LYS A 58 -17.02 27.03 7.93
CA LYS A 58 -17.17 25.60 8.22
C LYS A 58 -18.36 24.95 7.49
N ASN A 59 -19.42 25.71 7.25
CA ASN A 59 -20.62 25.19 6.57
C ASN A 59 -20.32 24.95 5.08
N ASP A 60 -19.51 25.79 4.45
CA ASP A 60 -19.09 25.60 3.05
C ASP A 60 -18.28 24.32 2.92
N LEU A 61 -17.33 24.10 3.84
CA LEU A 61 -16.55 22.85 3.88
C LEU A 61 -17.46 21.63 4.03
N PHE A 62 -18.38 21.65 4.97
CA PHE A 62 -19.29 20.56 5.25
C PHE A 62 -20.21 20.28 4.05
N ASN A 63 -20.80 21.33 3.48
CA ASN A 63 -21.65 21.24 2.30
C ASN A 63 -20.88 20.68 1.09
N TYR A 64 -19.67 21.20 0.84
CA TYR A 64 -18.83 20.73 -0.25
C TYR A 64 -18.55 19.24 -0.14
N VAL A 65 -18.11 18.79 1.04
CA VAL A 65 -17.77 17.37 1.29
C VAL A 65 -18.97 16.45 1.12
N LEU A 66 -20.15 16.84 1.62
CA LEU A 66 -21.38 16.05 1.49
C LEU A 66 -21.90 16.01 0.04
N HIS A 67 -21.83 17.12 -0.67
CA HIS A 67 -22.36 17.22 -2.04
C HIS A 67 -21.39 16.70 -3.11
N PHE A 68 -20.10 16.53 -2.78
CA PHE A 68 -19.14 15.92 -3.72
C PHE A 68 -19.53 14.47 -4.14
N GLY A 69 -20.31 13.81 -3.32
CA GLY A 69 -21.11 12.63 -3.71
C GLY A 69 -20.35 11.31 -3.91
N ASN A 70 -19.00 11.31 -3.94
CA ASN A 70 -18.21 10.10 -4.22
C ASN A 70 -17.94 9.20 -2.99
N GLY A 71 -18.48 9.54 -1.82
CA GLY A 71 -18.29 8.77 -0.58
C GLY A 71 -16.95 8.96 0.11
N ARG A 72 -15.97 9.64 -0.50
CA ARG A 72 -14.63 9.88 0.06
C ARG A 72 -14.63 11.05 1.06
N TYR A 73 -15.53 10.99 2.02
CA TYR A 73 -15.79 12.11 2.92
C TYR A 73 -14.55 12.59 3.67
N LEU A 74 -13.77 11.68 4.26
CA LEU A 74 -12.55 12.02 4.98
C LEU A 74 -11.38 12.32 4.03
N GLY A 75 -11.29 11.63 2.90
CA GLY A 75 -10.27 11.89 1.89
C GLY A 75 -10.36 13.32 1.38
N ASN A 76 -11.52 13.72 0.85
CA ASN A 76 -11.74 15.05 0.31
C ASN A 76 -11.59 16.16 1.37
N SER A 77 -12.14 15.95 2.59
CA SER A 77 -12.01 16.92 3.69
C SER A 77 -10.57 17.18 4.06
N SER A 78 -9.78 16.10 4.19
CA SER A 78 -8.37 16.21 4.57
C SER A 78 -7.53 16.90 3.48
N VAL A 79 -7.81 16.62 2.21
CA VAL A 79 -7.16 17.33 1.08
C VAL A 79 -7.45 18.82 1.15
N LEU A 80 -8.73 19.21 1.25
CA LEU A 80 -9.14 20.60 1.34
C LEU A 80 -8.44 21.41 2.43
N ILE A 81 -8.19 20.77 3.58
CA ILE A 81 -7.47 21.40 4.70
C ILE A 81 -5.96 21.48 4.40
N LEU A 82 -5.37 20.38 3.95
CA LEU A 82 -3.91 20.25 3.84
C LEU A 82 -3.32 21.07 2.70
N VAL A 83 -4.03 21.22 1.56
CA VAL A 83 -3.53 22.03 0.44
C VAL A 83 -3.42 23.51 0.77
N ARG A 84 -4.12 23.98 1.81
CA ARG A 84 -4.10 25.39 2.26
C ARG A 84 -2.94 25.71 3.21
N CYS A 85 -2.34 24.70 3.84
CA CYS A 85 -1.23 24.89 4.77
C CYS A 85 -0.04 23.99 4.42
N HIS A 86 0.97 24.58 3.77
CA HIS A 86 2.13 23.86 3.26
C HIS A 86 2.87 23.05 4.34
N TRP A 87 3.16 23.67 5.49
CA TRP A 87 3.82 22.98 6.60
C TRP A 87 2.99 21.85 7.19
N LEU A 88 1.70 22.07 7.36
CA LEU A 88 0.80 21.03 7.88
C LEU A 88 0.72 19.85 6.92
N ARG A 89 0.69 20.12 5.61
CA ARG A 89 0.73 19.12 4.54
C ARG A 89 2.00 18.27 4.65
N ALA A 90 3.17 18.92 4.66
CA ALA A 90 4.46 18.22 4.74
C ALA A 90 4.61 17.41 6.04
N LEU A 91 4.30 18.02 7.18
CA LEU A 91 4.41 17.39 8.49
C LEU A 91 3.44 16.19 8.63
N SER A 92 2.17 16.34 8.23
CA SER A 92 1.18 15.26 8.33
C SER A 92 1.57 14.05 7.49
N LYS A 93 2.04 14.28 6.24
CA LYS A 93 2.50 13.22 5.35
C LYS A 93 3.74 12.51 5.90
N ALA A 94 4.72 13.26 6.43
CA ALA A 94 5.91 12.69 7.06
C ALA A 94 5.58 11.85 8.30
N VAL A 95 4.70 12.35 9.17
CA VAL A 95 4.24 11.62 10.38
C VAL A 95 3.52 10.33 9.99
N ILE A 96 2.59 10.37 9.04
CA ILE A 96 1.82 9.20 8.61
C ILE A 96 2.73 8.14 7.99
N MET A 97 3.66 8.53 7.09
CA MET A 97 4.62 7.59 6.49
C MET A 97 5.50 6.92 7.54
N THR A 98 5.98 7.71 8.52
CA THR A 98 6.81 7.17 9.61
C THR A 98 6.00 6.27 10.53
N ALA A 99 4.74 6.59 10.78
CA ALA A 99 3.85 5.74 11.56
C ALA A 99 3.60 4.40 10.87
N ILE A 100 3.31 4.37 9.55
CA ILE A 100 3.20 3.14 8.76
C ILE A 100 4.48 2.31 8.87
N TYR A 101 5.64 2.96 8.73
CA TYR A 101 6.93 2.28 8.87
C TYR A 101 7.09 1.63 10.26
N GLY A 102 6.74 2.34 11.33
CA GLY A 102 6.72 1.79 12.69
C GLY A 102 5.73 0.64 12.87
N GLU A 103 4.53 0.75 12.27
CA GLU A 103 3.53 -0.31 12.27
C GLU A 103 4.00 -1.56 11.55
N LEU A 104 4.66 -1.42 10.39
CA LEU A 104 5.26 -2.53 9.66
C LEU A 104 6.33 -3.24 10.49
N ILE A 105 7.25 -2.49 11.12
CA ILE A 105 8.27 -3.07 12.01
C ILE A 105 7.61 -3.93 13.09
N TYR A 106 6.55 -3.41 13.72
CA TYR A 106 5.87 -4.12 14.81
C TYR A 106 5.02 -5.30 14.32
N LEU A 107 4.20 -5.10 13.28
CA LEU A 107 3.26 -6.13 12.80
C LEU A 107 3.98 -7.31 12.16
N LEU A 108 5.06 -7.04 11.42
CA LEU A 108 5.87 -8.07 10.77
C LEU A 108 6.97 -8.65 11.68
N ASP A 109 7.11 -8.13 12.90
CA ASP A 109 8.12 -8.55 13.89
C ASP A 109 9.56 -8.44 13.34
N LEU A 110 9.88 -7.28 12.71
CA LEU A 110 11.22 -7.00 12.19
C LEU A 110 12.15 -6.68 13.36
N LYS A 111 13.09 -7.60 13.64
CA LYS A 111 13.88 -7.56 14.91
C LYS A 111 15.25 -6.96 14.76
N ASN A 112 15.82 -6.95 13.57
CA ASN A 112 17.17 -6.47 13.36
C ASN A 112 17.21 -5.21 12.51
N GLU A 113 18.34 -4.49 12.68
CA GLU A 113 18.62 -3.23 12.00
C GLU A 113 18.51 -3.33 10.48
N LEU A 114 19.05 -4.41 9.89
CA LEU A 114 19.06 -4.59 8.43
C LEU A 114 17.64 -4.78 7.87
N GLN A 115 16.79 -5.58 8.53
CA GLN A 115 15.39 -5.74 8.12
C GLN A 115 14.63 -4.41 8.24
N THR A 116 14.88 -3.65 9.31
CA THR A 116 14.29 -2.35 9.53
C THR A 116 14.70 -1.37 8.44
N ALA A 117 15.99 -1.20 8.19
CA ALA A 117 16.49 -0.32 7.12
C ALA A 117 15.92 -0.70 5.74
N PHE A 118 15.91 -2.00 5.46
CA PHE A 118 15.39 -2.54 4.21
C PHE A 118 13.90 -2.26 4.01
N ALA A 119 13.09 -2.41 5.06
CA ALA A 119 11.67 -2.06 5.01
C ALA A 119 11.44 -0.57 4.71
N GLY A 120 12.24 0.32 5.34
CA GLY A 120 12.15 1.76 5.08
C GLY A 120 12.49 2.13 3.63
N ILE A 121 13.55 1.54 3.07
CA ILE A 121 13.94 1.77 1.67
C ILE A 121 12.87 1.24 0.73
N LEU A 122 12.40 0.01 0.94
CA LEU A 122 11.38 -0.59 0.09
C LEU A 122 10.07 0.19 0.06
N MET A 123 9.65 0.74 1.20
CA MET A 123 8.46 1.58 1.26
C MET A 123 8.52 2.79 0.32
N LEU A 124 9.71 3.23 -0.08
CA LEU A 124 9.92 4.38 -0.94
C LEU A 124 10.07 4.00 -2.43
N LEU A 125 9.92 2.73 -2.78
CA LEU A 125 10.18 2.21 -4.12
C LEU A 125 8.96 1.53 -4.79
N PRO A 126 7.76 2.14 -4.78
CA PRO A 126 6.76 1.76 -5.78
C PRO A 126 7.24 2.17 -7.19
N SER A 127 6.46 1.89 -8.23
CA SER A 127 6.77 2.43 -9.56
C SER A 127 6.77 3.96 -9.56
N VAL A 128 7.53 4.59 -10.49
CA VAL A 128 7.65 6.06 -10.56
C VAL A 128 6.28 6.74 -10.66
N LYS A 129 5.40 6.25 -11.54
CA LYS A 129 4.03 6.78 -11.68
C LYS A 129 3.20 6.61 -10.41
N MET A 130 3.33 5.45 -9.76
CA MET A 130 2.66 5.20 -8.48
C MET A 130 3.21 6.11 -7.37
N TYR A 131 4.54 6.34 -7.35
CA TYR A 131 5.18 7.27 -6.42
C TYR A 131 4.64 8.69 -6.59
N ALA A 132 4.63 9.20 -7.81
CA ALA A 132 4.11 10.52 -8.13
C ALA A 132 2.64 10.69 -7.70
N GLN A 133 1.80 9.70 -8.04
CA GLN A 133 0.37 9.77 -7.78
C GLN A 133 -0.03 9.50 -6.31
N VAL A 134 0.84 8.91 -5.50
CA VAL A 134 0.49 8.52 -4.12
C VAL A 134 1.32 9.27 -3.08
N TYR A 135 2.61 9.52 -3.32
CA TYR A 135 3.45 10.23 -2.35
C TYR A 135 3.53 11.73 -2.61
N VAL A 136 3.67 12.14 -3.88
CA VAL A 136 3.81 13.56 -4.23
C VAL A 136 2.44 14.25 -4.17
N TRP A 137 1.47 13.75 -4.90
CA TRP A 137 0.13 14.28 -5.00
C TRP A 137 -0.63 14.15 -3.67
N THR A 138 -1.14 15.26 -3.12
CA THR A 138 -1.78 15.27 -1.79
C THR A 138 -3.10 14.53 -1.79
N ALA A 139 -3.93 14.69 -2.82
CA ALA A 139 -5.18 13.96 -2.94
C ALA A 139 -4.94 12.45 -3.07
N GLY A 140 -3.91 12.04 -3.81
CA GLY A 140 -3.49 10.65 -3.89
C GLY A 140 -3.02 10.12 -2.54
N PHE A 141 -2.18 10.87 -1.83
CA PHE A 141 -1.70 10.50 -0.49
C PHE A 141 -2.87 10.28 0.49
N GLN A 142 -3.79 11.22 0.56
CA GLN A 142 -4.94 11.14 1.46
C GLN A 142 -5.82 9.93 1.13
N ASN A 143 -6.09 9.69 -0.15
CA ASN A 143 -7.01 8.62 -0.55
C ASN A 143 -6.40 7.22 -0.52
N TYR A 144 -5.07 7.05 -0.59
CA TYR A 144 -4.46 5.71 -0.70
C TYR A 144 -3.50 5.35 0.43
N ILE A 145 -2.82 6.32 1.07
CA ILE A 145 -1.90 6.06 2.19
C ILE A 145 -2.58 6.17 3.54
N VAL A 146 -3.36 7.22 3.75
CA VAL A 146 -4.04 7.44 5.05
C VAL A 146 -4.96 6.27 5.43
N PRO A 147 -5.78 5.70 4.51
CA PRO A 147 -6.60 4.55 4.85
C PRO A 147 -5.77 3.32 5.24
N ILE A 148 -4.61 3.10 4.62
CA ILE A 148 -3.68 2.01 5.01
C ILE A 148 -3.16 2.25 6.42
N PHE A 149 -2.69 3.47 6.74
CA PHE A 149 -2.27 3.85 8.09
C PHE A 149 -3.35 3.56 9.13
N LEU A 150 -4.56 4.05 8.90
CA LEU A 150 -5.67 3.85 9.85
C LEU A 150 -6.01 2.37 10.03
N TYR A 151 -6.02 1.60 8.94
CA TYR A 151 -6.34 0.18 9.00
C TYR A 151 -5.22 -0.62 9.68
N LEU A 152 -3.94 -0.33 9.42
CA LEU A 152 -2.82 -0.95 10.14
C LEU A 152 -2.86 -0.61 11.63
N THR A 153 -3.20 0.63 12.00
CA THR A 153 -3.41 1.02 13.39
C THR A 153 -4.54 0.19 14.02
N ALA A 154 -5.66 -0.03 13.31
CA ALA A 154 -6.74 -0.90 13.79
C ALA A 154 -6.25 -2.33 14.04
N ILE A 155 -5.49 -2.92 13.10
CA ILE A 155 -4.90 -4.25 13.23
C ILE A 155 -3.90 -4.31 14.39
N LEU A 156 -3.07 -3.28 14.56
CA LEU A 156 -2.14 -3.15 15.67
C LEU A 156 -2.86 -3.12 17.02
N CYS A 157 -3.90 -2.30 17.14
CA CYS A 157 -4.73 -2.22 18.34
C CYS A 157 -5.48 -3.54 18.60
N TRP A 158 -6.00 -4.20 17.57
CA TRP A 158 -6.61 -5.52 17.65
C TRP A 158 -5.64 -6.58 18.16
N LYS A 159 -4.40 -6.62 17.64
CA LYS A 159 -3.35 -7.52 18.12
C LYS A 159 -3.03 -7.25 19.59
N LYS A 160 -2.81 -5.99 19.97
CA LYS A 160 -2.54 -5.59 21.36
C LYS A 160 -3.73 -5.85 22.32
N CYS A 161 -4.96 -5.72 21.83
CA CYS A 161 -6.15 -6.00 22.63
C CYS A 161 -6.24 -7.48 23.04
N LYS A 162 -5.78 -8.40 22.16
CA LYS A 162 -5.70 -9.84 22.48
C LYS A 162 -4.72 -10.14 23.61
N GLU A 163 -3.64 -9.37 23.71
CA GLU A 163 -2.58 -9.53 24.70
C GLU A 163 -2.87 -8.80 26.01
N ALA A 164 -3.81 -7.86 26.01
CA ALA A 164 -4.13 -7.03 27.17
C ALA A 164 -4.80 -7.87 28.28
N LYS A 165 -4.33 -7.70 29.52
CA LYS A 165 -4.90 -8.34 30.71
C LYS A 165 -5.96 -7.44 31.39
N GLU A 166 -5.69 -6.13 31.44
CA GLU A 166 -6.53 -5.15 32.13
C GLU A 166 -7.78 -4.77 31.31
N ASN A 167 -8.95 -4.74 31.93
CA ASN A 167 -10.20 -4.40 31.26
C ASN A 167 -10.22 -2.96 30.72
N GLY A 168 -9.70 -1.98 31.48
CA GLY A 168 -9.62 -0.61 31.04
C GLY A 168 -8.78 -0.46 29.76
N ARG A 169 -7.65 -1.20 29.65
CA ARG A 169 -6.83 -1.23 28.44
C ARG A 169 -7.55 -1.88 27.25
N LYS A 170 -8.35 -2.94 27.48
CA LYS A 170 -9.16 -3.58 26.43
C LYS A 170 -10.22 -2.62 25.88
N ILE A 171 -10.88 -1.85 26.76
CA ILE A 171 -11.88 -0.85 26.35
C ILE A 171 -11.22 0.24 25.52
N LEU A 172 -10.10 0.80 25.97
CA LEU A 172 -9.37 1.83 25.22
C LEU A 172 -8.93 1.32 23.84
N LEU A 173 -8.34 0.12 23.78
CA LEU A 173 -7.92 -0.48 22.51
C LEU A 173 -9.12 -0.81 21.63
N GLY A 174 -10.24 -1.25 22.19
CA GLY A 174 -11.50 -1.46 21.47
C GLY A 174 -12.03 -0.17 20.83
N ALA A 175 -12.04 0.94 21.59
CA ALA A 175 -12.40 2.24 21.05
C ALA A 175 -11.46 2.68 19.92
N MET A 176 -10.14 2.49 20.08
CA MET A 176 -9.16 2.79 19.04
C MET A 176 -9.36 1.94 17.78
N ILE A 177 -9.69 0.65 17.92
CA ILE A 177 -10.01 -0.21 16.76
C ILE A 177 -11.18 0.39 15.97
N PHE A 178 -12.28 0.77 16.64
CA PHE A 178 -13.44 1.35 15.97
C PHE A 178 -13.13 2.69 15.33
N LEU A 179 -12.46 3.60 16.07
CA LEU A 179 -12.09 4.94 15.64
C LEU A 179 -11.03 4.98 14.51
N THR A 180 -10.44 3.85 14.18
CA THR A 180 -9.50 3.74 13.05
C THR A 180 -10.04 2.86 11.94
N ALA A 181 -10.72 1.76 12.23
CA ALA A 181 -11.26 0.85 11.22
C ALA A 181 -12.42 1.47 10.42
N ALA A 182 -13.36 2.18 11.08
CA ALA A 182 -14.48 2.81 10.40
C ALA A 182 -14.03 4.02 9.53
N PRO A 183 -13.23 4.98 10.03
CA PRO A 183 -12.71 6.05 9.20
C PRO A 183 -11.83 5.58 8.05
N ALA A 184 -11.06 4.50 8.20
CA ALA A 184 -10.24 3.96 7.12
C ALA A 184 -11.03 3.65 5.84
N GLN A 185 -12.33 3.42 5.95
CA GLN A 185 -13.22 3.14 4.82
C GLN A 185 -13.64 4.40 4.04
N LEU A 186 -13.44 5.61 4.57
CA LEU A 186 -14.02 6.85 4.03
C LEU A 186 -13.04 7.63 3.13
N PHE A 187 -12.10 6.94 2.50
CA PHE A 187 -11.04 7.54 1.67
C PHE A 187 -11.06 7.04 0.22
N SER A 188 -11.11 5.74 -0.02
CA SER A 188 -11.00 5.14 -1.36
C SER A 188 -11.78 3.85 -1.45
N GLU A 189 -12.53 3.66 -2.53
CA GLU A 189 -13.40 2.50 -2.76
C GLU A 189 -12.61 1.17 -2.74
N ASN A 190 -11.40 1.17 -3.32
CA ASN A 190 -10.55 -0.02 -3.37
C ASN A 190 -10.09 -0.44 -1.99
N CYS A 191 -9.65 0.53 -1.17
CA CYS A 191 -9.25 0.28 0.22
C CYS A 191 -10.44 -0.20 1.03
N THR A 192 -11.61 0.43 0.84
CA THR A 192 -12.86 0.08 1.52
C THR A 192 -13.25 -1.36 1.26
N LEU A 193 -13.32 -1.76 -0.01
CA LEU A 193 -13.68 -3.13 -0.38
C LEU A 193 -12.71 -4.14 0.26
N PHE A 194 -11.41 -3.90 0.11
CA PHE A 194 -10.40 -4.81 0.65
C PHE A 194 -10.44 -4.89 2.17
N PHE A 195 -10.47 -3.75 2.88
CA PHE A 195 -10.43 -3.75 4.36
C PHE A 195 -11.69 -4.35 4.98
N ALA A 196 -12.85 -4.14 4.37
CA ALA A 196 -14.09 -4.76 4.82
C ALA A 196 -14.00 -6.29 4.69
N ILE A 197 -13.58 -6.80 3.50
CA ILE A 197 -13.42 -8.24 3.26
C ILE A 197 -12.34 -8.83 4.17
N ALA A 198 -11.19 -8.15 4.32
CA ALA A 198 -10.11 -8.61 5.20
C ALA A 198 -10.57 -8.71 6.67
N SER A 199 -11.35 -7.73 7.16
CA SER A 199 -11.90 -7.75 8.52
C SER A 199 -12.87 -8.91 8.73
N VAL A 200 -13.76 -9.16 7.77
CA VAL A 200 -14.67 -10.32 7.79
C VAL A 200 -13.87 -11.63 7.75
N GLY A 201 -12.85 -11.70 6.88
CA GLY A 201 -11.94 -12.86 6.79
C GLY A 201 -11.22 -13.15 8.10
N ILE A 202 -10.72 -12.12 8.79
CA ILE A 202 -10.11 -12.25 10.13
C ILE A 202 -11.14 -12.84 11.12
N GLY A 203 -12.37 -12.34 11.09
CA GLY A 203 -13.46 -12.86 11.94
C GLY A 203 -13.77 -14.32 11.62
N ALA A 204 -13.90 -14.66 10.36
CA ALA A 204 -14.19 -16.04 9.91
C ALA A 204 -13.07 -17.02 10.31
N VAL A 205 -11.80 -16.65 10.12
CA VAL A 205 -10.65 -17.47 10.54
C VAL A 205 -10.63 -17.64 12.08
N GLU A 206 -10.96 -16.59 12.83
CA GLU A 206 -11.00 -16.70 14.29
C GLU A 206 -12.11 -17.64 14.76
N VAL A 207 -13.31 -17.56 14.18
CA VAL A 207 -14.42 -18.48 14.47
C VAL A 207 -14.06 -19.91 14.10
N TRP A 208 -13.48 -20.10 12.91
CA TRP A 208 -13.07 -21.43 12.44
C TRP A 208 -12.06 -22.10 13.35
N LYS A 209 -11.02 -21.35 13.78
CA LYS A 209 -9.95 -21.86 14.65
C LYS A 209 -10.37 -22.05 16.11
N ASN A 210 -11.10 -21.09 16.66
CA ASN A 210 -11.37 -21.00 18.11
C ASN A 210 -12.81 -21.35 18.48
N LYS A 211 -13.70 -21.57 17.51
CA LYS A 211 -15.16 -21.76 17.68
C LYS A 211 -15.86 -20.63 18.43
N LYS A 212 -15.16 -19.51 18.62
CA LYS A 212 -15.66 -18.30 19.31
C LYS A 212 -15.01 -17.09 18.67
N ILE A 213 -15.74 -15.97 18.65
CA ILE A 213 -15.23 -14.68 18.19
C ILE A 213 -14.99 -13.77 19.38
N ARG A 214 -13.87 -13.06 19.40
CA ARG A 214 -13.52 -12.11 20.47
C ARG A 214 -14.22 -10.77 20.25
N LYS A 215 -14.52 -10.05 21.32
CA LYS A 215 -15.13 -8.70 21.26
C LYS A 215 -14.31 -7.73 20.39
N SER A 216 -12.97 -7.76 20.48
CA SER A 216 -12.11 -6.92 19.66
C SER A 216 -12.23 -7.21 18.15
N THR A 217 -12.47 -8.46 17.77
CA THR A 217 -12.68 -8.86 16.38
C THR A 217 -14.06 -8.42 15.88
N ILE A 218 -15.08 -8.52 16.73
CA ILE A 218 -16.42 -7.99 16.43
C ILE A 218 -16.33 -6.48 16.18
N ILE A 219 -15.63 -5.73 17.04
CA ILE A 219 -15.46 -4.28 16.91
C ILE A 219 -14.74 -3.94 15.56
N LEU A 220 -13.70 -4.69 15.19
CA LEU A 220 -12.99 -4.51 13.93
C LEU A 220 -13.93 -4.72 12.74
N VAL A 221 -14.68 -5.84 12.73
CA VAL A 221 -15.62 -6.18 11.65
C VAL A 221 -16.75 -5.15 11.55
N VAL A 222 -17.38 -4.83 12.69
CA VAL A 222 -18.49 -3.86 12.73
C VAL A 222 -18.01 -2.47 12.28
N GLY A 223 -16.85 -2.00 12.79
CA GLY A 223 -16.29 -0.73 12.38
C GLY A 223 -16.02 -0.68 10.88
N SER A 224 -15.39 -1.73 10.31
CA SER A 224 -15.11 -1.80 8.88
C SER A 224 -16.39 -1.87 8.04
N ILE A 225 -17.40 -2.65 8.43
CA ILE A 225 -18.66 -2.74 7.68
C ILE A 225 -19.47 -1.44 7.76
N LEU A 226 -19.55 -0.80 8.94
CA LEU A 226 -20.23 0.48 9.07
C LEU A 226 -19.58 1.57 8.24
N GLY A 227 -18.25 1.68 8.28
CA GLY A 227 -17.52 2.62 7.44
C GLY A 227 -17.73 2.35 5.95
N ALA A 228 -17.67 1.08 5.53
CA ALA A 228 -17.94 0.68 4.14
C ALA A 228 -19.39 1.01 3.73
N GLY A 229 -20.35 0.78 4.61
CA GLY A 229 -21.75 1.17 4.39
C GLY A 229 -21.91 2.67 4.17
N ILE A 230 -21.26 3.51 5.00
CA ILE A 230 -21.28 4.97 4.83
C ILE A 230 -20.62 5.37 3.48
N MET A 231 -19.50 4.77 3.13
CA MET A 231 -18.81 5.03 1.86
C MET A 231 -19.69 4.69 0.66
N THR A 232 -20.32 3.51 0.67
CA THR A 232 -21.16 3.03 -0.43
C THR A 232 -22.54 3.71 -0.48
N ALA A 233 -23.00 4.28 0.62
CA ALA A 233 -24.20 5.09 0.67
C ALA A 233 -24.03 6.49 0.02
N GLY A 234 -22.83 6.83 -0.43
CA GLY A 234 -22.57 8.07 -1.18
C GLY A 234 -23.48 8.16 -2.42
N PRO A 235 -24.05 9.36 -2.71
CA PRO A 235 -25.03 9.56 -3.80
C PRO A 235 -24.56 9.04 -5.15
N MET A 236 -23.28 9.14 -5.46
CA MET A 236 -22.70 8.67 -6.72
C MET A 236 -22.72 7.15 -6.87
N LEU A 237 -22.54 6.42 -5.78
CA LEU A 237 -22.54 4.95 -5.83
C LEU A 237 -23.96 4.37 -5.85
N LEU A 238 -24.91 5.01 -5.12
CA LEU A 238 -26.30 4.56 -5.07
C LEU A 238 -27.10 4.84 -6.35
N LYS A 239 -26.89 6.00 -6.94
CA LYS A 239 -27.69 6.43 -8.10
C LYS A 239 -27.15 5.90 -9.42
N GLY A 240 -25.90 5.40 -9.48
CA GLY A 240 -25.26 5.02 -10.73
C GLY A 240 -25.16 6.15 -11.76
N ASP A 241 -25.65 7.33 -11.39
CA ASP A 241 -25.69 8.52 -12.21
C ASP A 241 -24.87 9.60 -11.52
N MET A 242 -23.79 9.94 -12.12
CA MET A 242 -22.74 10.76 -11.54
C MET A 242 -22.86 12.23 -11.91
N GLY A 243 -24.08 12.72 -11.98
CA GLY A 243 -24.32 14.16 -12.11
C GLY A 243 -23.63 14.81 -13.31
N GLY A 244 -23.58 14.14 -14.45
CA GLY A 244 -22.96 14.65 -15.68
C GLY A 244 -21.42 14.49 -15.73
N GLN A 245 -20.76 13.96 -14.73
CA GLN A 245 -19.34 13.57 -14.82
C GLN A 245 -19.24 12.20 -15.52
N SER A 246 -19.18 12.22 -16.84
CA SER A 246 -19.18 11.03 -17.72
C SER A 246 -17.97 10.07 -17.49
N ASN A 247 -16.97 10.49 -16.73
CA ASN A 247 -15.68 9.79 -16.60
C ASN A 247 -15.47 9.07 -15.27
N TYR A 248 -16.43 9.05 -14.37
CA TYR A 248 -16.30 8.32 -13.12
C TYR A 248 -16.59 6.83 -13.34
N ARG A 249 -16.13 5.97 -12.46
CA ARG A 249 -16.15 4.50 -12.50
C ARG A 249 -17.28 3.88 -13.33
N LYS A 250 -16.96 3.30 -14.49
CA LYS A 250 -17.90 2.56 -15.33
C LYS A 250 -17.64 1.06 -15.16
N VAL A 251 -18.73 0.29 -15.09
CA VAL A 251 -18.68 -1.16 -15.12
C VAL A 251 -19.30 -1.59 -16.46
N PRO A 252 -18.61 -2.40 -17.27
CA PRO A 252 -19.12 -2.85 -18.56
C PRO A 252 -20.38 -3.69 -18.38
N ARG A 253 -21.34 -3.55 -19.31
CA ARG A 253 -22.66 -4.23 -19.23
C ARG A 253 -22.77 -5.44 -20.16
N THR A 254 -21.90 -5.59 -21.14
CA THR A 254 -21.89 -6.73 -22.07
C THR A 254 -20.65 -7.59 -21.83
N LEU A 255 -20.73 -8.89 -22.15
CA LEU A 255 -19.60 -9.80 -22.00
C LEU A 255 -18.38 -9.36 -22.83
N GLU A 256 -18.60 -8.89 -24.05
CA GLU A 256 -17.54 -8.37 -24.92
C GLU A 256 -16.82 -7.17 -24.26
N ALA A 257 -17.59 -6.19 -23.76
CA ALA A 257 -17.04 -5.05 -23.06
C ALA A 257 -16.34 -5.44 -21.75
N VAL A 258 -16.77 -6.50 -21.07
CA VAL A 258 -16.07 -7.06 -19.90
C VAL A 258 -14.69 -7.59 -20.29
N PHE A 259 -14.62 -8.42 -21.35
CA PHE A 259 -13.34 -8.98 -21.80
C PHE A 259 -12.38 -7.89 -22.29
N GLU A 260 -12.87 -6.92 -23.07
CA GLU A 260 -12.08 -5.77 -23.50
C GLU A 260 -11.57 -4.96 -22.29
N THR A 261 -12.41 -4.69 -21.30
CA THR A 261 -12.03 -4.00 -20.08
C THR A 261 -10.97 -4.78 -19.28
N ILE A 262 -11.13 -6.09 -19.15
CA ILE A 262 -10.12 -6.95 -18.48
C ILE A 262 -8.79 -6.89 -19.22
N TYR A 263 -8.81 -6.93 -20.55
CA TYR A 263 -7.60 -6.82 -21.35
C TYR A 263 -6.90 -5.47 -21.16
N GLN A 264 -7.62 -4.37 -21.30
CA GLN A 264 -7.09 -3.02 -21.17
C GLN A 264 -6.58 -2.75 -19.73
N ASN A 265 -7.38 -3.08 -18.72
CA ASN A 265 -6.99 -2.89 -17.32
C ASN A 265 -5.87 -3.85 -16.90
N GLY A 266 -5.85 -5.08 -17.44
CA GLY A 266 -4.75 -6.02 -17.22
C GLY A 266 -3.44 -5.51 -17.83
N ALA A 267 -3.48 -4.90 -19.01
CA ALA A 267 -2.31 -4.26 -19.61
C ALA A 267 -1.80 -3.08 -18.76
N LEU A 268 -2.71 -2.24 -18.25
CA LEU A 268 -2.35 -1.15 -17.34
C LEU A 268 -1.79 -1.70 -16.00
N ALA A 269 -2.39 -2.76 -15.44
CA ALA A 269 -1.89 -3.41 -14.25
C ALA A 269 -0.46 -3.93 -14.45
N GLY A 270 -0.20 -4.67 -15.53
CA GLY A 270 1.13 -5.15 -15.88
C GLY A 270 2.13 -4.02 -16.04
N ARG A 271 1.75 -2.92 -16.71
CA ARG A 271 2.60 -1.75 -16.84
C ARG A 271 2.97 -1.12 -15.50
N TYR A 272 2.00 -0.91 -14.61
CA TYR A 272 2.23 -0.21 -13.34
C TYR A 272 2.91 -1.09 -12.29
N LEU A 273 2.59 -2.37 -12.23
CA LEU A 273 3.20 -3.32 -11.31
C LEU A 273 4.62 -3.69 -11.75
N LEU A 274 4.85 -3.87 -13.06
CA LEU A 274 6.19 -4.10 -13.60
C LEU A 274 7.16 -2.97 -13.20
N GLY A 275 6.70 -1.73 -13.20
CA GLY A 275 7.49 -0.57 -12.76
C GLY A 275 7.96 -0.64 -11.29
N CYS A 276 7.47 -1.60 -10.49
CA CYS A 276 7.92 -1.82 -9.10
C CYS A 276 9.25 -2.60 -9.06
N THR A 277 10.28 -2.07 -9.69
CA THR A 277 11.58 -2.72 -9.91
C THR A 277 12.21 -3.26 -8.61
N GLY A 278 12.09 -2.53 -7.51
CA GLY A 278 12.60 -2.95 -6.21
C GLY A 278 11.95 -4.25 -5.73
N LEU A 279 10.64 -4.39 -5.88
CA LEU A 279 9.90 -5.59 -5.47
C LEU A 279 10.34 -6.81 -6.26
N TRP A 280 10.37 -6.73 -7.59
CA TRP A 280 10.74 -7.84 -8.47
C TRP A 280 12.19 -8.26 -8.28
N SER A 281 13.11 -7.31 -8.15
CA SER A 281 14.53 -7.59 -7.90
C SER A 281 14.76 -8.37 -6.62
N ILE A 282 14.05 -8.00 -5.54
CA ILE A 282 14.19 -8.70 -4.26
C ILE A 282 13.60 -10.10 -4.34
N MET A 283 12.43 -10.25 -4.96
CA MET A 283 11.80 -11.55 -5.11
C MET A 283 12.67 -12.49 -5.94
N ALA A 284 13.29 -12.01 -7.03
CA ALA A 284 14.24 -12.77 -7.82
C ALA A 284 15.46 -13.22 -6.99
N ILE A 285 16.04 -12.33 -6.17
CA ILE A 285 17.16 -12.66 -5.27
C ILE A 285 16.74 -13.73 -4.25
N LEU A 286 15.56 -13.62 -3.65
CA LEU A 286 15.06 -14.60 -2.69
C LEU A 286 14.84 -15.97 -3.34
N ASP A 287 14.41 -16.02 -4.60
CA ASP A 287 14.29 -17.27 -5.35
C ASP A 287 15.65 -17.88 -5.69
N CYS A 288 16.64 -17.07 -6.10
CA CYS A 288 18.02 -17.55 -6.31
C CYS A 288 18.60 -18.17 -5.02
N ILE A 289 18.45 -17.51 -3.88
CA ILE A 289 18.88 -18.03 -2.59
C ILE A 289 18.15 -19.34 -2.23
N SER A 290 16.87 -19.43 -2.59
CA SER A 290 16.08 -20.65 -2.37
C SER A 290 16.55 -21.80 -3.25
N LEU A 291 16.94 -21.53 -4.48
CA LEU A 291 17.46 -22.52 -5.41
C LEU A 291 18.79 -23.13 -4.94
N GLU A 292 19.71 -22.30 -4.39
CA GLU A 292 20.98 -22.77 -3.84
C GLU A 292 20.80 -23.78 -2.70
N ARG A 293 19.70 -23.66 -1.94
CA ARG A 293 19.39 -24.55 -0.81
C ARG A 293 18.78 -25.89 -1.23
N LEU A 294 18.24 -25.97 -2.43
CA LEU A 294 17.41 -27.10 -2.91
C LEU A 294 18.21 -28.09 -3.78
N HIS A 295 19.52 -28.28 -3.55
CA HIS A 295 20.35 -29.18 -4.36
C HIS A 295 19.85 -30.63 -4.46
N GLN A 296 18.92 -31.09 -3.60
CA GLN A 296 18.45 -32.48 -3.53
C GLN A 296 16.91 -32.67 -3.56
N ASP A 297 16.10 -31.64 -3.83
CA ASP A 297 14.64 -31.73 -3.67
C ASP A 297 13.89 -31.95 -5.00
N LYS A 298 12.83 -32.78 -4.96
CA LYS A 298 11.90 -33.05 -6.08
C LYS A 298 11.23 -31.79 -6.68
N ASN A 299 11.27 -30.66 -5.97
CA ASN A 299 10.68 -29.40 -6.40
C ASN A 299 11.64 -28.46 -7.16
N ARG A 300 12.83 -28.94 -7.56
CA ARG A 300 13.87 -28.13 -8.21
C ARG A 300 13.37 -27.43 -9.49
N VAL A 301 12.59 -28.12 -10.31
CA VAL A 301 12.07 -27.57 -11.57
C VAL A 301 11.16 -26.35 -11.32
N TRP A 302 10.25 -26.44 -10.37
CA TRP A 302 9.37 -25.31 -10.02
C TRP A 302 10.15 -24.11 -9.46
N THR A 303 11.18 -24.36 -8.67
CA THR A 303 12.05 -23.30 -8.16
C THR A 303 12.87 -22.67 -9.28
N GLN A 304 13.38 -23.46 -10.23
CA GLN A 304 14.06 -22.96 -11.43
C GLN A 304 13.14 -22.09 -12.28
N LEU A 305 11.90 -22.52 -12.54
CA LEU A 305 10.92 -21.74 -13.28
C LEU A 305 10.63 -20.38 -12.59
N ARG A 306 10.51 -20.36 -11.26
CA ARG A 306 10.33 -19.11 -10.52
C ARG A 306 11.55 -18.22 -10.61
N VAL A 307 12.76 -18.75 -10.50
CA VAL A 307 14.00 -17.97 -10.68
C VAL A 307 14.04 -17.35 -12.06
N VAL A 308 13.75 -18.12 -13.11
CA VAL A 308 13.72 -17.60 -14.50
C VAL A 308 12.64 -16.51 -14.64
N ALA A 309 11.44 -16.74 -14.15
CA ALA A 309 10.36 -15.76 -14.20
C ALA A 309 10.70 -14.50 -13.39
N GLY A 310 11.22 -14.65 -12.17
CA GLY A 310 11.61 -13.54 -11.30
C GLY A 310 12.74 -12.69 -11.90
N CYS A 311 13.80 -13.35 -12.41
CA CYS A 311 14.88 -12.64 -13.10
C CYS A 311 14.40 -11.96 -14.38
N GLY A 312 13.50 -12.60 -15.13
CA GLY A 312 12.85 -12.01 -16.30
C GLY A 312 12.05 -10.76 -15.92
N LEU A 313 11.17 -10.85 -14.92
CA LEU A 313 10.39 -9.68 -14.44
C LEU A 313 11.30 -8.56 -13.92
N ALA A 314 12.35 -8.89 -13.15
CA ALA A 314 13.32 -7.91 -12.68
C ALA A 314 14.06 -7.23 -13.85
N GLY A 315 14.51 -7.99 -14.86
CA GLY A 315 15.15 -7.46 -16.05
C GLY A 315 14.22 -6.57 -16.87
N PHE A 316 13.00 -7.03 -17.17
CA PHE A 316 12.00 -6.22 -17.87
C PHE A 316 11.60 -4.97 -17.09
N SER A 317 11.54 -5.02 -15.76
CA SER A 317 11.23 -3.86 -14.93
C SER A 317 12.33 -2.78 -15.00
N VAL A 318 13.61 -3.18 -15.08
CA VAL A 318 14.72 -2.26 -15.29
C VAL A 318 14.66 -1.63 -16.69
N ILE A 319 14.40 -2.44 -17.72
CA ILE A 319 14.22 -1.94 -19.09
C ILE A 319 13.06 -0.95 -19.15
N HIS A 320 11.94 -1.30 -18.51
CA HIS A 320 10.78 -0.42 -18.41
C HIS A 320 11.11 0.91 -17.72
N LEU A 321 11.89 0.89 -16.63
CA LEU A 321 12.32 2.09 -15.91
C LEU A 321 13.18 3.01 -16.80
N ILE A 322 14.07 2.44 -17.62
CA ILE A 322 14.98 3.20 -18.48
C ILE A 322 14.27 3.74 -19.73
N ALA A 323 13.33 2.96 -20.27
CA ALA A 323 12.67 3.25 -21.56
C ALA A 323 11.31 3.97 -21.40
N MET A 324 10.96 4.44 -20.21
CA MET A 324 9.61 4.89 -19.84
C MET A 324 9.02 5.98 -20.75
N ASP A 325 9.82 6.85 -21.34
CA ASP A 325 9.33 8.01 -22.07
C ASP A 325 9.33 7.86 -23.60
N GLU A 326 10.01 6.85 -24.15
CA GLU A 326 10.23 6.80 -25.60
C GLU A 326 9.37 5.79 -26.37
N ILE A 327 8.63 4.88 -25.71
CA ILE A 327 7.99 3.77 -26.41
C ILE A 327 6.45 3.84 -26.27
N VAL A 328 5.84 4.73 -27.04
CA VAL A 328 4.40 4.63 -27.38
C VAL A 328 4.29 3.83 -28.69
N ARG A 329 4.19 2.50 -28.60
CA ARG A 329 3.90 1.62 -29.75
C ARG A 329 2.53 0.97 -29.61
N PRO A 330 1.74 0.81 -30.68
CA PRO A 330 0.39 0.25 -30.61
C PRO A 330 0.32 -1.20 -30.11
N ASP A 331 1.42 -1.96 -30.18
CA ASP A 331 1.47 -3.35 -29.70
C ASP A 331 1.81 -3.50 -28.20
N LEU A 332 2.19 -2.43 -27.53
CA LEU A 332 2.57 -2.47 -26.13
C LEU A 332 1.49 -2.98 -25.16
N PRO A 333 0.18 -2.70 -25.35
CA PRO A 333 -0.84 -3.27 -24.48
C PRO A 333 -0.83 -4.81 -24.46
N LYS A 334 -0.55 -5.47 -25.59
CA LYS A 334 -0.46 -6.95 -25.67
C LYS A 334 0.71 -7.47 -24.84
N VAL A 335 1.87 -6.79 -24.92
CA VAL A 335 3.07 -7.16 -24.15
C VAL A 335 2.80 -6.97 -22.65
N TYR A 336 2.23 -5.84 -22.25
CA TYR A 336 1.93 -5.59 -20.85
C TYR A 336 0.85 -6.52 -20.30
N PHE A 337 -0.16 -6.88 -21.08
CA PHE A 337 -1.15 -7.88 -20.68
C PHE A 337 -0.50 -9.25 -20.48
N PHE A 338 0.38 -9.68 -21.38
CA PHE A 338 1.15 -10.91 -21.19
C PHE A 338 2.03 -10.85 -19.94
N LEU A 339 2.74 -9.75 -19.72
CA LEU A 339 3.54 -9.56 -18.51
C LEU A 339 2.68 -9.58 -17.24
N PHE A 340 1.49 -8.99 -17.27
CA PHE A 340 0.52 -9.10 -16.19
C PHE A 340 0.18 -10.55 -15.84
N LEU A 341 -0.06 -11.39 -16.84
CA LEU A 341 -0.34 -12.80 -16.60
C LEU A 341 0.88 -13.52 -15.98
N VAL A 342 2.10 -13.17 -16.44
CA VAL A 342 3.34 -13.70 -15.85
C VAL A 342 3.51 -13.23 -14.40
N GLU A 343 3.27 -11.96 -14.10
CA GLU A 343 3.29 -11.41 -12.73
C GLU A 343 2.30 -12.14 -11.81
N MET A 344 1.07 -12.31 -12.26
CA MET A 344 0.04 -13.02 -11.48
C MET A 344 0.42 -14.49 -11.26
N GLY A 345 0.87 -15.18 -12.31
CA GLY A 345 1.34 -16.56 -12.22
C GLY A 345 2.54 -16.71 -11.27
N TYR A 346 3.47 -15.77 -11.32
CA TYR A 346 4.63 -15.73 -10.42
C TYR A 346 4.21 -15.52 -8.95
N MET A 347 3.30 -14.60 -8.67
CA MET A 347 2.78 -14.35 -7.33
C MET A 347 1.95 -15.52 -6.80
N ILE A 348 1.16 -16.18 -7.63
CA ILE A 348 0.45 -17.43 -7.27
C ILE A 348 1.47 -18.52 -6.90
N GLY A 349 2.52 -18.68 -7.70
CA GLY A 349 3.61 -19.61 -7.42
C GLY A 349 4.32 -19.33 -6.10
N HIS A 350 4.54 -18.04 -5.76
CA HIS A 350 5.08 -17.63 -4.46
C HIS A 350 4.14 -17.92 -3.30
N SER A 351 2.86 -17.59 -3.43
CA SER A 351 1.85 -17.88 -2.40
C SER A 351 1.81 -19.38 -2.08
N TRP A 352 1.81 -20.23 -3.11
CA TRP A 352 1.83 -21.68 -2.98
C TRP A 352 3.12 -22.18 -2.30
N ASN A 353 4.27 -21.64 -2.71
CA ASN A 353 5.55 -22.01 -2.11
C ASN A 353 5.63 -21.61 -0.63
N TYR A 354 5.20 -20.39 -0.28
CA TYR A 354 5.17 -19.96 1.12
C TYR A 354 4.28 -20.85 1.98
N PHE A 355 3.14 -21.27 1.43
CA PHE A 355 2.26 -22.21 2.10
C PHE A 355 2.95 -23.55 2.36
N LYS A 356 3.63 -24.13 1.35
CA LYS A 356 4.36 -25.40 1.48
C LYS A 356 5.49 -25.38 2.51
N ILE A 357 6.20 -24.28 2.64
CA ILE A 357 7.32 -24.12 3.58
C ILE A 357 6.88 -23.64 4.97
N GLY A 358 5.57 -23.63 5.24
CA GLY A 358 5.02 -23.23 6.54
C GLY A 358 5.02 -21.74 6.84
N LYS A 359 5.26 -20.88 5.84
CA LYS A 359 5.17 -19.41 5.94
C LYS A 359 3.76 -18.92 5.60
N GLY A 360 2.75 -19.42 6.32
CA GLY A 360 1.33 -19.15 6.02
C GLY A 360 0.97 -17.68 5.99
N ASP A 361 1.55 -16.85 6.86
CA ASP A 361 1.29 -15.39 6.87
C ASP A 361 1.74 -14.73 5.55
N ALA A 362 2.93 -15.08 5.04
CA ALA A 362 3.43 -14.57 3.77
C ALA A 362 2.58 -15.07 2.58
N ALA A 363 2.13 -16.33 2.63
CA ALA A 363 1.23 -16.90 1.62
C ALA A 363 -0.10 -16.14 1.57
N ILE A 364 -0.71 -15.88 2.73
CA ILE A 364 -1.98 -15.14 2.84
C ILE A 364 -1.80 -13.71 2.30
N LEU A 365 -0.73 -13.01 2.67
CA LEU A 365 -0.46 -11.66 2.18
C LEU A 365 -0.25 -11.65 0.66
N THR A 366 0.50 -12.62 0.11
CA THR A 366 0.69 -12.71 -1.35
C THR A 366 -0.63 -12.92 -2.07
N GLY A 367 -1.46 -13.86 -1.61
CA GLY A 367 -2.81 -14.11 -2.15
C GLY A 367 -3.75 -12.91 -1.99
N ALA A 368 -3.69 -12.22 -0.85
CA ALA A 368 -4.47 -11.00 -0.61
C ALA A 368 -4.12 -9.88 -1.60
N GLY A 369 -2.84 -9.70 -1.94
CA GLY A 369 -2.43 -8.75 -2.97
C GLY A 369 -2.99 -9.09 -4.36
N ILE A 370 -2.99 -10.39 -4.75
CA ILE A 370 -3.64 -10.84 -5.99
C ILE A 370 -5.13 -10.48 -5.96
N PHE A 371 -5.81 -10.75 -4.84
CA PHE A 371 -7.23 -10.47 -4.69
C PHE A 371 -7.57 -8.98 -4.84
N THR A 372 -6.68 -8.06 -4.45
CA THR A 372 -6.92 -6.61 -4.64
C THR A 372 -6.90 -6.16 -6.09
N VAL A 373 -6.27 -6.91 -6.99
CA VAL A 373 -6.24 -6.60 -8.43
C VAL A 373 -7.55 -6.96 -9.12
N LEU A 374 -8.21 -8.04 -8.71
CA LEU A 374 -9.37 -8.59 -9.42
C LEU A 374 -10.51 -7.58 -9.67
N PRO A 375 -10.98 -6.79 -8.68
CA PRO A 375 -12.01 -5.79 -8.92
C PRO A 375 -11.57 -4.69 -9.90
N LEU A 376 -10.26 -4.40 -9.96
CA LEU A 376 -9.73 -3.36 -10.83
C LEU A 376 -9.74 -3.77 -12.31
N LEU A 377 -9.81 -5.07 -12.60
CA LEU A 377 -9.86 -5.56 -13.97
C LEU A 377 -11.19 -5.22 -14.66
N VAL A 378 -12.27 -5.00 -13.90
CA VAL A 378 -13.62 -4.80 -14.44
C VAL A 378 -14.17 -3.39 -14.25
N VAL A 379 -13.36 -2.45 -13.75
CA VAL A 379 -13.80 -1.07 -13.47
C VAL A 379 -12.89 -0.07 -14.17
N THR A 380 -13.44 0.88 -14.92
CA THR A 380 -12.71 1.96 -15.58
C THR A 380 -13.10 3.33 -15.02
N PRO A 381 -12.24 4.34 -15.05
CA PRO A 381 -10.81 4.31 -15.42
C PRO A 381 -9.91 3.74 -14.32
N VAL A 382 -8.76 3.19 -14.72
CA VAL A 382 -7.73 2.64 -13.83
C VAL A 382 -6.45 3.47 -13.98
N SER A 383 -5.81 3.81 -12.86
CA SER A 383 -4.56 4.58 -12.80
C SER A 383 -3.55 3.93 -11.86
N ALA A 384 -2.28 4.34 -11.90
CA ALA A 384 -1.22 3.72 -11.12
C ALA A 384 -1.51 3.68 -9.60
N ARG A 385 -2.14 4.72 -9.06
CA ARG A 385 -2.47 4.85 -7.64
C ARG A 385 -3.36 3.73 -7.08
N VAL A 386 -4.24 3.15 -7.90
CA VAL A 386 -5.16 2.09 -7.42
C VAL A 386 -4.44 0.78 -7.14
N PHE A 387 -3.27 0.54 -7.76
CA PHE A 387 -2.44 -0.64 -7.51
C PHE A 387 -1.49 -0.48 -6.32
N TYR A 388 -1.45 0.70 -5.69
CA TYR A 388 -0.60 0.94 -4.52
C TYR A 388 -0.90 -0.02 -3.37
N LEU A 389 -2.17 -0.32 -3.11
CA LEU A 389 -2.57 -1.28 -2.08
C LEU A 389 -2.04 -2.69 -2.38
N THR A 390 -2.13 -3.13 -3.64
CA THR A 390 -1.57 -4.42 -4.11
C THR A 390 -0.07 -4.49 -3.84
N TRP A 391 0.66 -3.48 -4.32
CA TRP A 391 2.10 -3.37 -4.12
C TRP A 391 2.47 -3.38 -2.63
N PHE A 392 1.75 -2.62 -1.81
CA PHE A 392 2.00 -2.52 -0.37
C PHE A 392 1.79 -3.87 0.34
N ILE A 393 0.76 -4.62 -0.02
CA ILE A 393 0.50 -5.94 0.54
C ILE A 393 1.60 -6.93 0.13
N TRP A 394 2.03 -6.89 -1.13
CA TRP A 394 3.15 -7.73 -1.60
C TRP A 394 4.47 -7.34 -0.93
N LEU A 395 4.70 -6.05 -0.70
CA LEU A 395 5.82 -5.58 0.12
C LEU A 395 5.81 -6.22 1.52
N MET A 396 4.64 -6.23 2.18
CA MET A 396 4.49 -6.89 3.49
C MET A 396 4.79 -8.39 3.40
N ALA A 397 4.33 -9.09 2.35
CA ALA A 397 4.59 -10.50 2.13
C ALA A 397 6.10 -10.78 1.98
N VAL A 398 6.80 -9.97 1.18
CA VAL A 398 8.25 -10.06 0.98
C VAL A 398 8.97 -9.83 2.30
N LEU A 399 8.69 -8.75 3.02
CA LEU A 399 9.31 -8.44 4.31
C LEU A 399 9.09 -9.55 5.33
N LYS A 400 7.91 -10.17 5.36
CA LYS A 400 7.58 -11.30 6.23
C LYS A 400 8.32 -12.57 5.83
N SER A 401 8.63 -12.75 4.55
CA SER A 401 9.32 -13.94 4.04
C SER A 401 10.83 -13.93 4.27
N ILE A 402 11.43 -12.74 4.42
CA ILE A 402 12.85 -12.56 4.57
C ILE A 402 13.32 -13.11 5.93
N SER A 403 14.19 -14.12 5.91
CA SER A 403 14.85 -14.61 7.12
C SER A 403 16.17 -13.89 7.39
N VAL A 404 16.48 -13.65 8.67
CA VAL A 404 17.73 -13.02 9.10
C VAL A 404 18.97 -13.76 8.57
N GLU A 405 18.92 -15.10 8.55
CA GLU A 405 20.02 -15.94 8.05
C GLU A 405 20.19 -15.82 6.53
N GLY A 406 19.08 -15.71 5.78
CA GLY A 406 19.13 -15.45 4.33
C GLY A 406 19.78 -14.11 4.01
N LEU A 407 19.44 -13.06 4.76
CA LEU A 407 20.05 -11.74 4.63
C LEU A 407 21.55 -11.72 4.93
N LYS A 408 22.00 -12.40 5.99
CA LYS A 408 23.42 -12.41 6.35
C LYS A 408 24.31 -13.09 5.31
N ARG A 409 23.84 -14.15 4.65
CA ARG A 409 24.58 -14.86 3.60
C ARG A 409 24.70 -14.06 2.30
N SER A 410 23.74 -13.22 2.01
CA SER A 410 23.68 -12.38 0.79
C SER A 410 24.06 -10.92 1.07
N LEU A 411 24.81 -10.66 2.12
CA LEU A 411 25.06 -9.31 2.64
C LEU A 411 25.62 -8.34 1.58
N VAL A 412 26.48 -8.84 0.69
CA VAL A 412 27.08 -8.05 -0.40
C VAL A 412 26.02 -7.73 -1.46
N ALA A 413 25.29 -8.73 -1.93
CA ALA A 413 24.23 -8.53 -2.93
C ALA A 413 23.14 -7.58 -2.42
N ILE A 414 22.75 -7.72 -1.14
CA ILE A 414 21.76 -6.84 -0.51
C ILE A 414 22.30 -5.43 -0.32
N ARG A 415 23.57 -5.25 0.06
CA ARG A 415 24.17 -3.91 0.15
C ARG A 415 24.25 -3.23 -1.22
N MET A 416 24.64 -3.96 -2.24
CA MET A 416 24.68 -3.45 -3.62
C MET A 416 23.26 -3.08 -4.10
N LEU A 417 22.27 -3.93 -3.80
CA LEU A 417 20.87 -3.64 -4.08
C LEU A 417 20.39 -2.39 -3.34
N MET A 418 20.67 -2.29 -2.03
CA MET A 418 20.31 -1.11 -1.22
C MET A 418 20.95 0.17 -1.76
N LEU A 419 22.20 0.13 -2.20
CA LEU A 419 22.86 1.26 -2.85
C LEU A 419 22.20 1.63 -4.18
N GLY A 420 21.94 0.65 -5.04
CA GLY A 420 21.24 0.87 -6.31
C GLY A 420 19.81 1.42 -6.10
N MET A 421 19.10 0.89 -5.12
CA MET A 421 17.76 1.34 -4.76
C MET A 421 17.78 2.77 -4.16
N SER A 422 18.77 3.09 -3.33
CA SER A 422 18.92 4.44 -2.77
C SER A 422 19.25 5.45 -3.86
N ALA A 423 20.10 5.09 -4.82
CA ALA A 423 20.39 5.91 -6.00
C ALA A 423 19.11 6.10 -6.86
N GLY A 424 18.36 5.02 -7.11
CA GLY A 424 17.07 5.08 -7.81
C GLY A 424 16.07 5.98 -7.12
N LEU A 425 15.99 5.93 -5.78
CA LEU A 425 15.13 6.80 -4.99
C LEU A 425 15.51 8.27 -5.14
N ILE A 426 16.81 8.57 -5.11
CA ILE A 426 17.32 9.93 -5.30
C ILE A 426 16.93 10.43 -6.69
N ILE A 427 17.12 9.60 -7.72
CA ILE A 427 16.72 9.93 -9.10
C ILE A 427 15.21 10.18 -9.17
N ILE A 428 14.37 9.29 -8.62
CA ILE A 428 12.91 9.45 -8.59
C ILE A 428 12.51 10.73 -7.87
N ALA A 429 13.12 11.02 -6.72
CA ALA A 429 12.84 12.22 -5.96
C ALA A 429 13.25 13.50 -6.72
N LEU A 430 14.41 13.49 -7.38
CA LEU A 430 14.89 14.60 -8.21
C LEU A 430 13.99 14.80 -9.44
N GLU A 431 13.60 13.73 -10.12
CA GLU A 431 12.66 13.79 -11.24
C GLU A 431 11.29 14.32 -10.78
N CYS A 432 10.73 13.81 -9.69
CA CYS A 432 9.47 14.32 -9.15
C CYS A 432 9.56 15.81 -8.75
N CYS A 433 10.73 16.30 -8.29
CA CYS A 433 10.94 17.71 -8.02
C CYS A 433 11.09 18.54 -9.30
N ARG A 434 11.72 17.97 -10.34
CA ARG A 434 12.02 18.65 -11.60
C ARG A 434 10.79 18.75 -12.53
N TYR A 435 10.01 17.67 -12.63
CA TYR A 435 8.82 17.58 -13.50
C TYR A 435 7.49 17.89 -12.78
N GLY A 436 7.54 18.20 -11.50
CA GLY A 436 6.35 18.42 -10.66
C GLY A 436 5.47 19.63 -11.07
N GLN A 437 5.75 20.24 -12.20
CA GLN A 437 4.90 21.32 -12.70
C GLN A 437 3.95 20.93 -13.83
N ASN A 438 4.25 19.98 -14.74
CA ASN A 438 3.36 19.80 -15.88
C ASN A 438 3.09 18.36 -16.35
N ASP A 439 4.03 17.40 -16.35
CA ASP A 439 3.87 16.24 -17.22
C ASP A 439 3.50 14.88 -16.57
N LEU A 440 3.77 14.67 -15.29
CA LEU A 440 3.50 13.38 -14.65
C LEU A 440 2.01 13.15 -14.30
N CYS A 441 1.23 14.22 -14.22
CA CYS A 441 -0.20 14.16 -13.93
C CYS A 441 -1.10 14.40 -15.14
N GLU A 442 -0.66 15.13 -16.17
CA GLU A 442 -1.47 15.42 -17.37
C GLU A 442 -1.68 14.21 -18.29
N SER A 443 -0.81 13.21 -18.24
CA SER A 443 -0.96 11.98 -19.03
C SER A 443 -2.00 10.99 -18.49
N VAL A 444 -2.79 11.37 -17.50
CA VAL A 444 -3.76 10.47 -16.84
C VAL A 444 -5.15 10.58 -17.47
N ASP A 445 -5.44 11.61 -18.23
CA ASP A 445 -6.77 11.90 -18.77
C ASP A 445 -6.85 11.82 -20.32
N ALA A 446 -5.84 11.24 -20.99
CA ALA A 446 -5.87 10.99 -22.43
C ALA A 446 -6.15 9.52 -22.74
#